data_cdf546f7ff3508c07be1cf10328854d3
#
_entry.id   cdf546f7ff3508c07be1cf10328854d3
#
_cell.length_a   1.000
_cell.length_b   1.000
_cell.length_c   1.000
_cell.angle_alpha   90.00
_cell.angle_beta   90.00
_cell.angle_gamma   90.00
#
_symmetry.space_group_name_H-M   'P 1'
#
loop_
_entity.id
_entity.type
_entity.pdbx_description
1 polymer ?
#
loop_
_entity_poly.entity_id
_entity_poly.type
_entity_poly.pdbx_seq_one_letter_code
_entity_poly.pdbx_strand_id
1 'polypeptide(L)'
;MKKLMLICAPVTSRSGYGDHARDVVRSFLKLNKFDIKIWDVNWGETPRDALDKKTDEQIIKRILKTPNVDKQPDVYVDIRIPNEFQQFGKVNIGVTAGIETNAVSNNWIENCNKMDLIIVP
;
A
#
# COMPACT_ATOMS: atom_id res chain seq x y z
N MET A 1 21.68 -1.75 -8.67
CA MET A 1 21.00 -1.73 -7.36
C MET A 1 19.52 -1.39 -7.54
N LYS A 2 18.65 -2.15 -6.92
CA LYS A 2 17.23 -1.89 -7.03
C LYS A 2 16.83 -0.67 -6.20
N LYS A 3 15.87 0.09 -6.71
CA LYS A 3 15.30 1.20 -5.96
C LYS A 3 14.41 0.69 -4.85
N LEU A 4 14.34 1.43 -3.75
CA LEU A 4 13.52 1.08 -2.61
C LEU A 4 12.07 1.50 -2.85
N MET A 5 11.14 0.55 -2.70
CA MET A 5 9.71 0.81 -2.72
C MET A 5 9.12 0.46 -1.35
N LEU A 6 8.50 1.43 -0.71
CA LEU A 6 7.74 1.20 0.52
C LEU A 6 6.25 1.16 0.19
N ILE A 7 5.59 0.07 0.54
CA ILE A 7 4.16 -0.10 0.33
C ILE A 7 3.46 -0.05 1.68
N CYS A 8 2.60 0.94 1.87
CA CYS A 8 1.76 1.07 3.06
C CYS A 8 0.37 0.53 2.72
N ALA A 9 -0.01 -0.60 3.30
CA ALA A 9 -1.22 -1.29 2.89
C ALA A 9 -1.68 -2.30 3.93
N PRO A 10 -3.00 -2.61 4.00
CA PRO A 10 -3.52 -3.61 4.93
C PRO A 10 -3.36 -5.04 4.38
N VAL A 11 -2.11 -5.47 4.15
CA VAL A 11 -1.83 -6.75 3.48
C VAL A 11 -2.27 -7.99 4.28
N THR A 12 -2.37 -7.88 5.59
CA THR A 12 -2.81 -9.00 6.44
C THR A 12 -4.32 -9.01 6.67
N SER A 13 -5.04 -8.01 6.21
CA SER A 13 -6.47 -7.85 6.48
C SER A 13 -7.32 -8.76 5.59
N ARG A 14 -8.34 -9.39 6.18
CA ARG A 14 -9.39 -10.10 5.45
C ARG A 14 -10.48 -9.11 5.05
N SER A 15 -10.23 -8.39 3.96
CA SER A 15 -11.12 -7.35 3.44
C SER A 15 -10.87 -7.17 1.95
N GLY A 16 -11.77 -6.44 1.27
CA GLY A 16 -11.59 -6.11 -0.14
C GLY A 16 -10.31 -5.31 -0.39
N TYR A 17 -10.00 -4.34 0.49
CA TYR A 17 -8.75 -3.59 0.41
C TYR A 17 -7.54 -4.49 0.66
N GLY A 18 -7.65 -5.44 1.60
CA GLY A 18 -6.59 -6.41 1.85
C GLY A 18 -6.31 -7.28 0.63
N ASP A 19 -7.37 -7.78 -0.01
CA ASP A 19 -7.24 -8.59 -1.24
C ASP A 19 -6.56 -7.78 -2.34
N HIS A 20 -6.99 -6.54 -2.54
CA HIS A 20 -6.43 -5.66 -3.55
C HIS A 20 -4.96 -5.33 -3.24
N ALA A 21 -4.66 -5.05 -1.97
CA ALA A 21 -3.30 -4.76 -1.54
C ALA A 21 -2.36 -5.92 -1.82
N ARG A 22 -2.78 -7.14 -1.52
CA ARG A 22 -1.99 -8.34 -1.79
C ARG A 22 -1.74 -8.53 -3.27
N ASP A 23 -2.75 -8.29 -4.11
CA ASP A 23 -2.60 -8.40 -5.56
C ASP A 23 -1.61 -7.37 -6.11
N VAL A 24 -1.66 -6.15 -5.62
CA VAL A 24 -0.72 -5.09 -6.02
C VAL A 24 0.70 -5.46 -5.62
N VAL A 25 0.90 -5.92 -4.37
CA VAL A 25 2.22 -6.34 -3.89
C VAL A 25 2.76 -7.49 -4.74
N ARG A 26 1.94 -8.50 -5.03
CA ARG A 26 2.34 -9.63 -5.86
C ARG A 26 2.76 -9.18 -7.27
N SER A 27 2.05 -8.20 -7.82
CA SER A 27 2.37 -7.66 -9.14
C SER A 27 3.74 -6.98 -9.14
N PHE A 28 4.05 -6.17 -8.13
CA PHE A 28 5.35 -5.52 -8.01
C PHE A 28 6.48 -6.53 -7.75
N LEU A 29 6.21 -7.56 -6.96
CA LEU A 29 7.18 -8.63 -6.72
C LEU A 29 7.51 -9.37 -8.03
N LYS A 30 6.51 -9.59 -8.86
CA LYS A 30 6.67 -10.27 -10.15
C LYS A 30 7.53 -9.46 -11.11
N LEU A 31 7.43 -8.13 -11.09
CA LEU A 31 8.27 -7.26 -11.89
C LEU A 31 9.76 -7.36 -11.52
N ASN A 32 10.05 -7.64 -10.27
CA ASN A 32 11.41 -7.80 -9.73
C ASN A 32 12.33 -6.60 -10.02
N LYS A 33 11.77 -5.39 -10.00
CA LYS A 33 12.52 -4.15 -10.26
C LYS A 33 12.81 -3.32 -9.04
N PHE A 34 12.17 -3.64 -7.91
CA PHE A 34 12.26 -2.86 -6.68
C PHE A 34 12.65 -3.74 -5.50
N ASP A 35 13.37 -3.13 -4.55
CA ASP A 35 13.51 -3.69 -3.21
C ASP A 35 12.28 -3.26 -2.43
N ILE A 36 11.37 -4.19 -2.17
CA ILE A 36 10.07 -3.90 -1.61
C ILE A 36 10.08 -4.12 -0.10
N LYS A 37 9.63 -3.11 0.64
CA LYS A 37 9.34 -3.18 2.07
C LYS A 37 7.87 -2.86 2.26
N ILE A 38 7.24 -3.45 3.26
CA ILE A 38 5.81 -3.31 3.49
C ILE A 38 5.55 -2.79 4.90
N TRP A 39 4.77 -1.74 4.99
CA TRP A 39 4.22 -1.25 6.25
C TRP A 39 2.77 -1.72 6.32
N ASP A 40 2.53 -2.78 7.11
CA ASP A 40 1.20 -3.36 7.27
C ASP A 40 0.38 -2.48 8.20
N VAL A 41 -0.79 -2.05 7.73
CA VAL A 41 -1.69 -1.18 8.49
C VAL A 41 -3.00 -1.89 8.77
N ASN A 42 -3.71 -1.43 9.79
CA ASN A 42 -5.02 -1.94 10.13
C ASN A 42 -6.07 -1.48 9.11
N TRP A 43 -7.05 -2.32 8.88
CA TRP A 43 -8.25 -1.97 8.15
C TRP A 43 -9.45 -2.19 9.07
N GLY A 44 -9.80 -1.14 9.85
CA GLY A 44 -10.85 -1.25 10.85
C GLY A 44 -10.59 -2.37 11.85
N GLU A 45 -11.62 -3.13 12.14
CA GLU A 45 -11.55 -4.28 13.06
C GLU A 45 -11.52 -5.62 12.31
N THR A 46 -11.13 -5.62 11.04
CA THR A 46 -11.07 -6.85 10.25
C THR A 46 -9.99 -7.79 10.78
N PRO A 47 -10.19 -9.14 10.65
CA PRO A 47 -9.13 -10.08 10.99
C PRO A 47 -7.87 -9.84 10.18
N ARG A 48 -6.71 -10.08 10.79
CA ARG A 48 -5.41 -9.84 10.18
C ARG A 48 -4.64 -11.15 9.94
N ASP A 49 -5.34 -12.18 9.53
CA ASP A 49 -4.79 -13.52 9.34
C ASP A 49 -4.94 -14.02 7.90
N ALA A 50 -5.03 -13.10 6.95
CA ALA A 50 -5.27 -13.44 5.55
C ALA A 50 -4.05 -14.05 4.84
N LEU A 51 -2.84 -13.85 5.38
CA LEU A 51 -1.63 -14.37 4.74
C LEU A 51 -1.34 -15.80 5.17
N ASP A 52 -1.00 -16.65 4.20
CA ASP A 52 -0.58 -18.03 4.43
C ASP A 52 0.95 -18.07 4.50
N LYS A 53 1.47 -18.71 5.56
CA LYS A 53 2.92 -18.75 5.79
C LYS A 53 3.69 -19.44 4.67
N LYS A 54 3.07 -20.36 3.94
CA LYS A 54 3.75 -21.11 2.86
C LYS A 54 3.64 -20.38 1.52
N THR A 55 2.42 -19.94 1.17
CA THR A 55 2.18 -19.36 -0.15
C THR A 55 2.52 -17.87 -0.22
N ASP A 56 2.47 -17.17 0.92
CA ASP A 56 2.70 -15.73 0.99
C ASP A 56 4.03 -15.37 1.64
N GLU A 57 4.98 -16.28 1.66
CA GLU A 57 6.30 -16.08 2.27
C GLU A 57 6.99 -14.81 1.74
N GLN A 58 6.90 -14.54 0.44
CA GLN A 58 7.53 -13.37 -0.17
C GLN A 58 6.94 -12.06 0.34
N ILE A 59 5.66 -12.05 0.69
CA ILE A 59 5.02 -10.89 1.30
C ILE A 59 5.41 -10.79 2.76
N ILE A 60 5.29 -11.88 3.51
CA ILE A 60 5.51 -11.90 4.96
C ILE A 60 6.91 -11.42 5.33
N LYS A 61 7.93 -11.90 4.63
CA LYS A 61 9.32 -11.53 4.95
C LYS A 61 9.65 -10.06 4.66
N ARG A 62 8.80 -9.36 3.92
CA ARG A 62 8.99 -7.95 3.57
C ARG A 62 8.24 -7.00 4.50
N ILE A 63 7.41 -7.53 5.41
CA ILE A 63 6.66 -6.70 6.35
C ILE A 63 7.63 -6.16 7.42
N LEU A 64 7.64 -4.83 7.56
CA LEU A 64 8.47 -4.16 8.56
C LEU A 64 7.89 -4.39 9.96
N LYS A 65 8.76 -4.64 10.93
CA LYS A 65 8.37 -4.75 12.34
C LYS A 65 8.01 -3.39 12.93
N THR A 66 8.66 -2.34 12.42
CA THR A 66 8.38 -0.95 12.79
C THR A 66 8.25 -0.16 11.49
N PRO A 67 7.49 0.96 11.47
CA PRO A 67 7.29 1.72 10.24
C PRO A 67 8.51 2.59 9.87
N ASN A 68 9.72 2.07 10.05
CA ASN A 68 10.96 2.78 9.78
C ASN A 68 11.74 2.11 8.66
N VAL A 69 12.25 2.93 7.76
CA VAL A 69 13.19 2.50 6.73
C VAL A 69 14.47 3.32 6.88
N ASP A 70 15.60 2.76 6.45
CA ASP A 70 16.91 3.38 6.63
C ASP A 70 17.09 4.65 5.80
N LYS A 71 16.34 4.79 4.74
CA LYS A 71 16.42 5.93 3.83
C LYS A 71 15.04 6.26 3.28
N GLN A 72 14.91 7.46 2.70
CA GLN A 72 13.68 7.83 2.01
C GLN A 72 13.43 6.87 0.84
N PRO A 73 12.23 6.26 0.75
CA PRO A 73 11.91 5.40 -0.38
C PRO A 73 11.98 6.16 -1.71
N ASP A 74 12.46 5.51 -2.75
CA ASP A 74 12.40 6.07 -4.10
C ASP A 74 10.94 6.12 -4.58
N VAL A 75 10.16 5.09 -4.23
CA VAL A 75 8.73 5.04 -4.52
C VAL A 75 7.98 4.69 -3.24
N TYR A 76 6.94 5.43 -2.95
CA TYR A 76 6.01 5.14 -1.85
C TYR A 76 4.63 4.85 -2.42
N VAL A 77 4.06 3.70 -2.08
CA VAL A 77 2.72 3.29 -2.53
C VAL A 77 1.81 3.20 -1.32
N ASP A 78 0.72 3.96 -1.33
CA ASP A 78 -0.25 3.99 -0.23
C ASP A 78 -1.56 3.40 -0.71
N ILE A 79 -1.93 2.23 -0.18
CA ILE A 79 -3.14 1.51 -0.56
C ILE A 79 -4.14 1.62 0.59
N ARG A 80 -4.80 2.77 0.66
CA ARG A 80 -5.78 3.08 1.71
C ARG A 80 -6.82 4.05 1.16
N ILE A 81 -7.75 4.47 2.03
CA ILE A 81 -8.66 5.56 1.66
C ILE A 81 -7.85 6.87 1.56
N PRO A 82 -8.24 7.80 0.66
CA PRO A 82 -7.42 9.00 0.40
C PRO A 82 -7.10 9.88 1.60
N ASN A 83 -7.99 9.98 2.61
CA ASN A 83 -7.68 10.81 3.78
C ASN A 83 -6.49 10.28 4.61
N GLU A 84 -6.00 9.08 4.33
CA GLU A 84 -4.83 8.54 5.01
C GLU A 84 -3.55 8.63 4.18
N PHE A 85 -3.64 9.14 2.95
CA PHE A 85 -2.49 9.24 2.06
C PHE A 85 -1.40 10.13 2.63
N GLN A 86 -0.16 9.68 2.51
CA GLN A 86 1.03 10.39 2.97
C GLN A 86 2.07 10.47 1.85
N GLN A 87 3.10 11.28 2.04
CA GLN A 87 4.14 11.53 1.02
C GLN A 87 5.51 11.21 1.61
N PHE A 88 5.86 9.93 1.68
CA PHE A 88 7.15 9.50 2.21
C PHE A 88 8.22 9.28 1.15
N GLY A 89 7.84 9.06 -0.09
CA GLY A 89 8.75 8.72 -1.16
C GLY A 89 9.15 9.92 -2.02
N LYS A 90 10.13 9.71 -2.85
CA LYS A 90 10.48 10.68 -3.90
C LYS A 90 9.37 10.73 -4.96
N VAL A 91 8.77 9.57 -5.24
CA VAL A 91 7.55 9.45 -6.05
C VAL A 91 6.49 8.80 -5.18
N ASN A 92 5.28 9.35 -5.16
CA ASN A 92 4.20 8.88 -4.29
C ASN A 92 3.01 8.45 -5.14
N ILE A 93 2.58 7.20 -4.93
CA ILE A 93 1.48 6.59 -5.66
C ILE A 93 0.37 6.24 -4.68
N GLY A 94 -0.83 6.76 -4.92
CA GLY A 94 -2.01 6.38 -4.15
C GLY A 94 -2.81 5.34 -4.90
N VAL A 95 -3.21 4.27 -4.20
CA VAL A 95 -4.10 3.24 -4.75
C VAL A 95 -5.32 3.17 -3.86
N THR A 96 -6.49 3.41 -4.41
CA THR A 96 -7.73 3.41 -3.66
C THR A 96 -8.83 2.71 -4.46
N ALA A 97 -9.78 2.10 -3.77
CA ALA A 97 -10.96 1.56 -4.42
C ALA A 97 -11.82 2.72 -4.92
N GLY A 98 -12.51 2.52 -6.00
CA GLY A 98 -13.43 3.52 -6.53
C GLY A 98 -14.48 3.91 -5.48
N ILE A 99 -14.99 5.11 -5.61
CA ILE A 99 -16.01 5.64 -4.70
C ILE A 99 -17.38 5.37 -5.32
N GLU A 100 -18.23 4.71 -4.58
CA GLU A 100 -19.58 4.37 -5.05
C GLU A 100 -20.54 5.55 -4.97
N THR A 101 -20.18 6.62 -4.31
CA THR A 101 -21.00 7.81 -4.16
C THR A 101 -20.50 8.93 -5.05
N ASN A 102 -21.42 9.76 -5.53
CA ASN A 102 -21.09 10.92 -6.36
C ASN A 102 -20.46 12.07 -5.58
N ALA A 103 -20.45 11.98 -4.25
CA ALA A 103 -19.91 13.02 -3.39
C ALA A 103 -18.57 12.56 -2.80
N VAL A 104 -17.49 13.21 -3.22
CA VAL A 104 -16.16 13.01 -2.68
C VAL A 104 -15.91 14.13 -1.67
N SER A 105 -15.47 13.80 -0.46
CA SER A 105 -15.15 14.84 0.51
C SER A 105 -13.97 15.68 0.02
N ASN A 106 -13.95 16.96 0.41
CA ASN A 106 -12.84 17.85 0.05
C ASN A 106 -11.48 17.30 0.53
N ASN A 107 -11.47 16.63 1.69
CA ASN A 107 -10.24 16.00 2.22
C ASN A 107 -9.69 14.93 1.28
N TRP A 108 -10.56 14.17 0.63
CA TRP A 108 -10.13 13.16 -0.34
C TRP A 108 -9.46 13.80 -1.55
N ILE A 109 -10.05 14.89 -2.05
CA ILE A 109 -9.50 15.61 -3.20
C ILE A 109 -8.12 16.16 -2.86
N GLU A 110 -7.97 16.82 -1.71
CA GLU A 110 -6.70 17.36 -1.27
C GLU A 110 -5.63 16.28 -1.11
N ASN A 111 -5.99 15.16 -0.49
CA ASN A 111 -5.05 14.07 -0.27
C ASN A 111 -4.67 13.34 -1.55
N CYS A 112 -5.60 13.20 -2.50
CA CYS A 112 -5.26 12.66 -3.82
C CYS A 112 -4.29 13.58 -4.56
N ASN A 113 -4.43 14.89 -4.42
CA ASN A 113 -3.54 15.86 -5.07
C ASN A 113 -2.11 15.84 -4.52
N LYS A 114 -1.89 15.25 -3.33
CA LYS A 114 -0.55 15.07 -2.78
C LYS A 114 0.24 13.96 -3.48
N MET A 115 -0.45 13.08 -4.19
CA MET A 115 0.18 11.94 -4.84
C MET A 115 0.58 12.29 -6.28
N ASP A 116 1.67 11.72 -6.74
CA ASP A 116 2.13 11.89 -8.12
C ASP A 116 1.29 11.10 -9.09
N LEU A 117 0.69 9.99 -8.63
CA LEU A 117 -0.17 9.14 -9.42
C LEU A 117 -1.24 8.52 -8.52
N ILE A 118 -2.47 8.46 -9.02
CA ILE A 118 -3.58 7.77 -8.36
C ILE A 118 -4.03 6.62 -9.25
N ILE A 119 -4.13 5.43 -8.65
CA ILE A 119 -4.63 4.25 -9.33
C ILE A 119 -5.97 3.86 -8.71
N VAL A 120 -6.99 3.77 -9.53
CA VAL A 120 -8.31 3.29 -9.11
C VAL A 120 -8.67 2.07 -9.95
N PRO A 121 -9.36 1.08 -9.33
CA PRO A 121 -9.81 -0.10 -10.07
C PRO A 121 -10.86 0.24 -11.11
#